data_f4e51cf0adf0d6b952e5ad39562732e6
#
_entry.id   f4e51cf0adf0d6b952e5ad39562732e6
#
_cell.length_a   1.000
_cell.length_b   1.000
_cell.length_c   1.000
_cell.angle_alpha   90.00
_cell.angle_beta   90.00
_cell.angle_gamma   90.00
#
_symmetry.space_group_name_H-M   'P 1'
#
loop_
_entity.id
_entity.type
_entity.pdbx_description
1 polymer ?
#
loop_
_entity_poly.entity_id
_entity_poly.type
_entity_poly.pdbx_seq_one_letter_code
_entity_poly.pdbx_strand_id
1 'polypeptide(L)'
;VVISSALDSAVGIAAGLAAAAALPRLEYACGLGTGGLFVEDVADITVVDGSIAVADVVPDPARLAALAAPADRRDWWIARVRACSALLASRR
;
A
#
# COMPACT_ATOMS: atom_id res chain seq x y z
N VAL A 1 0.92 -14.90 12.66
CA VAL A 1 0.95 -13.52 12.18
C VAL A 1 0.17 -13.40 10.89
N VAL A 2 -0.63 -12.38 10.76
CA VAL A 2 -1.40 -12.04 9.57
C VAL A 2 -1.11 -10.60 9.20
N ILE A 3 -0.86 -10.34 7.93
CA ILE A 3 -0.70 -8.99 7.40
C ILE A 3 -2.05 -8.54 6.83
N SER A 4 -2.49 -7.37 7.22
CA SER A 4 -3.75 -6.78 6.75
C SER A 4 -3.54 -5.38 6.21
N SER A 5 -4.33 -5.02 5.22
CA SER A 5 -4.45 -3.65 4.72
C SER A 5 -5.66 -2.95 5.35
N ALA A 6 -5.67 -1.63 5.26
CA ALA A 6 -6.90 -0.84 5.39
C ALA A 6 -7.46 -0.63 3.97
N LEU A 7 -7.57 0.57 3.49
CA LEU A 7 -7.94 0.86 2.09
C LEU A 7 -6.71 1.43 1.36
N ASP A 8 -5.70 0.59 1.19
CA ASP A 8 -4.45 0.99 0.58
C ASP A 8 -4.52 0.94 -0.95
N SER A 9 -3.81 1.84 -1.60
CA SER A 9 -3.59 1.76 -3.04
C SER A 9 -2.76 0.52 -3.39
N ALA A 10 -2.68 0.19 -4.67
CA ALA A 10 -1.86 -0.92 -5.16
C ALA A 10 -0.40 -0.87 -4.65
N VAL A 11 0.17 0.33 -4.48
CA VAL A 11 1.51 0.52 -3.92
C VAL A 11 1.57 0.10 -2.45
N GLY A 12 0.59 0.48 -1.65
CA GLY A 12 0.49 0.07 -0.24
C GLY A 12 0.25 -1.44 -0.10
N ILE A 13 -0.61 -2.01 -0.93
CA ILE A 13 -0.82 -3.47 -0.98
C ILE A 13 0.47 -4.21 -1.33
N ALA A 14 1.25 -3.73 -2.30
CA ALA A 14 2.54 -4.32 -2.66
C ALA A 14 3.53 -4.34 -1.47
N ALA A 15 3.56 -3.27 -0.67
CA ALA A 15 4.35 -3.24 0.56
C ALA A 15 3.88 -4.28 1.58
N GLY A 16 2.58 -4.45 1.76
CA GLY A 16 2.00 -5.49 2.60
C GLY A 16 2.32 -6.90 2.12
N LEU A 17 2.28 -7.14 0.81
CA LEU A 17 2.66 -8.41 0.20
C LEU A 17 4.14 -8.73 0.44
N ALA A 18 5.02 -7.76 0.29
CA ALA A 18 6.44 -7.91 0.57
C ALA A 18 6.69 -8.24 2.05
N ALA A 19 5.99 -7.57 2.96
CA ALA A 19 6.05 -7.86 4.39
C ALA A 19 5.57 -9.30 4.70
N ALA A 20 4.48 -9.73 4.10
CA ALA A 20 3.98 -11.10 4.26
C ALA A 20 4.97 -12.14 3.72
N ALA A 21 5.58 -11.88 2.57
CA ALA A 21 6.58 -12.76 1.96
C ALA A 21 7.87 -12.88 2.80
N ALA A 22 8.17 -11.87 3.59
CA ALA A 22 9.35 -11.87 4.47
C ALA A 22 9.13 -12.65 5.77
N LEU A 23 7.91 -13.05 6.08
CA LEU A 23 7.63 -13.83 7.28
C LEU A 23 8.15 -15.27 7.13
N PRO A 24 8.77 -15.83 8.18
CA PRO A 24 9.32 -17.20 8.12
C PRO A 24 8.22 -18.26 7.97
N ARG A 25 7.02 -17.97 8.44
CA ARG A 25 5.83 -18.83 8.30
C ARG A 25 4.58 -18.00 8.12
N LEU A 26 3.74 -18.41 7.20
CA LEU A 26 2.45 -17.79 6.91
C LEU A 26 1.38 -18.89 6.98
N GLU A 27 0.78 -19.05 8.16
CA GLU A 27 -0.17 -20.14 8.45
C GLU A 27 -1.59 -19.84 7.98
N TYR A 28 -1.93 -18.56 7.89
CA TYR A 28 -3.28 -18.09 7.56
C TYR A 28 -3.25 -17.12 6.37
N ALA A 29 -4.38 -17.03 5.68
CA ALA A 29 -4.55 -16.05 4.63
C ALA A 29 -4.43 -14.63 5.19
N CYS A 30 -3.79 -13.75 4.43
CA CYS A 30 -3.62 -12.34 4.77
C CYS A 30 -4.79 -11.49 4.24
N GLY A 31 -5.10 -10.41 4.95
CA GLY A 31 -6.15 -9.47 4.56
C GLY A 31 -5.65 -8.38 3.60
N LEU A 32 -5.17 -8.75 2.41
CA LEU A 32 -4.55 -7.84 1.44
C LEU A 32 -5.37 -7.66 0.15
N GLY A 33 -6.64 -8.06 0.16
CA GLY A 33 -7.50 -8.00 -1.03
C GLY A 33 -8.39 -6.75 -1.13
N THR A 34 -8.18 -5.73 -0.31
CA THR A 34 -9.06 -4.54 -0.27
C THR A 34 -8.99 -3.64 -1.49
N GLY A 35 -7.98 -3.80 -2.34
CA GLY A 35 -7.86 -3.04 -3.59
C GLY A 35 -9.03 -3.21 -4.54
N GLY A 36 -9.72 -4.35 -4.50
CA GLY A 36 -10.94 -4.59 -5.26
C GLY A 36 -12.14 -3.73 -4.87
N LEU A 37 -12.07 -3.02 -3.76
CA LEU A 37 -13.11 -2.08 -3.32
C LEU A 37 -13.00 -0.70 -3.98
N PHE A 38 -11.89 -0.39 -4.64
CA PHE A 38 -11.71 0.85 -5.38
C PHE A 38 -12.28 0.74 -6.79
N VAL A 39 -12.91 1.81 -7.25
CA VAL A 39 -13.33 1.95 -8.66
C VAL A 39 -12.11 2.11 -9.57
N GLU A 40 -11.12 2.86 -9.11
CA GLU A 40 -9.87 3.12 -9.82
C GLU A 40 -8.68 3.04 -8.84
N ASP A 41 -7.52 2.67 -9.35
CA ASP A 41 -6.28 2.59 -8.59
C ASP A 41 -5.10 3.05 -9.46
N VAL A 42 -3.98 3.35 -8.84
CA VAL A 42 -2.75 3.82 -9.50
C VAL A 42 -2.01 2.72 -10.26
N ALA A 43 -2.31 1.48 -9.99
CA ALA A 43 -1.80 0.30 -10.68
C ALA A 43 -2.77 -0.87 -10.49
N ASP A 44 -2.59 -1.93 -11.26
CA ASP A 44 -3.41 -3.13 -11.14
C ASP A 44 -2.77 -4.15 -10.20
N ILE A 45 -3.59 -4.71 -9.33
CA ILE A 45 -3.29 -5.91 -8.56
C ILE A 45 -4.41 -6.91 -8.78
N THR A 46 -4.06 -8.09 -9.26
CA THR A 46 -5.03 -9.12 -9.60
C THR A 46 -4.99 -10.26 -8.58
N VAL A 47 -6.17 -10.62 -8.08
CA VAL A 47 -6.36 -11.82 -7.28
C VAL A 47 -6.67 -12.98 -8.23
N VAL A 48 -5.87 -14.02 -8.18
CA VAL A 48 -6.06 -15.23 -8.99
C VAL A 48 -6.16 -16.43 -8.04
N ASP A 49 -7.27 -17.13 -8.10
CA ASP A 49 -7.54 -18.30 -7.24
C ASP A 49 -7.30 -18.02 -5.75
N GLY A 50 -7.73 -16.85 -5.29
CA GLY A 50 -7.58 -16.43 -3.89
C GLY A 50 -6.17 -16.00 -3.49
N SER A 51 -5.25 -15.87 -4.44
CA SER A 51 -3.86 -15.49 -4.20
C SER A 51 -3.47 -14.24 -4.99
N ILE A 52 -2.53 -13.48 -4.43
CA ILE A 52 -1.92 -12.32 -5.07
C ILE A 52 -0.42 -12.58 -5.21
N ALA A 53 0.11 -12.42 -6.43
CA ALA A 53 1.54 -12.56 -6.68
C ALA A 53 2.32 -11.44 -5.99
N VAL A 54 3.41 -11.79 -5.31
CA VAL A 54 4.34 -10.82 -4.74
C VAL A 54 5.21 -10.27 -5.85
N ALA A 55 5.07 -9.00 -6.16
CA ALA A 55 5.80 -8.33 -7.23
C ALA A 55 5.98 -6.85 -6.92
N ASP A 56 6.95 -6.24 -7.58
CA ASP A 56 7.10 -4.80 -7.56
C ASP A 56 5.93 -4.16 -8.31
N VAL A 57 5.35 -3.14 -7.70
CA VAL A 57 4.25 -2.37 -8.29
C VAL A 57 4.74 -0.94 -8.54
N VAL A 58 4.72 -0.55 -9.80
CA VAL A 58 5.06 0.80 -10.24
C VAL A 58 3.76 1.51 -10.63
N PRO A 59 3.44 2.66 -10.03
CA PRO A 59 2.26 3.41 -10.39
C PRO A 59 2.30 3.84 -11.86
N ASP A 60 1.16 3.71 -12.53
CA ASP A 60 0.99 4.30 -13.86
C ASP A 60 1.00 5.82 -13.76
N PRO A 61 1.89 6.54 -14.49
CA PRO A 61 2.02 8.00 -14.35
C PRO A 61 0.74 8.76 -14.68
N ALA A 62 -0.03 8.31 -15.66
CA ALA A 62 -1.28 8.96 -16.03
C ALA A 62 -2.36 8.76 -14.96
N ARG A 63 -2.47 7.54 -14.42
CA ARG A 63 -3.38 7.24 -13.31
C ARG A 63 -2.99 8.00 -12.05
N LEU A 64 -1.71 8.05 -11.74
CA LEU A 64 -1.19 8.78 -10.57
C LEU A 64 -1.54 10.28 -10.65
N ALA A 65 -1.41 10.89 -11.82
CA ALA A 65 -1.80 12.28 -12.05
C ALA A 65 -3.32 12.48 -11.94
N ALA A 66 -4.11 11.59 -12.53
CA ALA A 66 -5.57 11.67 -12.51
C ALA A 66 -6.18 11.46 -11.11
N LEU A 67 -5.54 10.64 -10.27
CA LEU A 67 -6.00 10.30 -8.93
C LEU A 67 -5.28 11.10 -7.83
N ALA A 68 -4.48 12.10 -8.19
CA ALA A 68 -3.74 12.92 -7.25
C ALA A 68 -4.70 13.63 -6.28
N ALA A 69 -4.33 13.63 -4.99
CA ALA A 69 -5.08 14.37 -3.99
C ALA A 69 -5.02 15.89 -4.26
N PRO A 70 -6.04 16.66 -3.84
CA PRO A 70 -5.97 18.11 -3.85
C PRO A 70 -4.72 18.62 -3.12
N ALA A 71 -4.22 19.78 -3.54
CA ALA A 71 -2.93 20.31 -3.06
C ALA A 71 -2.87 20.46 -1.54
N ASP A 72 -3.93 20.96 -0.91
CA ASP A 72 -4.04 21.11 0.55
C ASP A 72 -3.96 19.75 1.27
N ARG A 73 -4.61 18.73 0.74
CA ARG A 73 -4.59 17.39 1.31
C ARG A 73 -3.23 16.71 1.12
N ARG A 74 -2.61 16.90 -0.04
CA ARG A 74 -1.25 16.44 -0.31
C ARG A 74 -0.25 17.07 0.68
N ASP A 75 -0.32 18.37 0.86
CA ASP A 75 0.59 19.12 1.74
C ASP A 75 0.41 18.71 3.20
N TRP A 76 -0.83 18.43 3.63
CA TRP A 76 -1.11 17.88 4.95
C TRP A 76 -0.41 16.52 5.15
N TRP A 77 -0.51 15.62 4.18
CA TRP A 77 0.14 14.31 4.27
C TRP A 77 1.66 14.41 4.27
N ILE A 78 2.23 15.28 3.46
CA ILE A 78 3.70 15.51 3.43
C ILE A 78 4.17 16.01 4.80
N ALA A 79 3.47 16.96 5.39
CA ALA A 79 3.80 17.49 6.72
C ALA A 79 3.70 16.38 7.79
N ARG A 80 2.68 15.54 7.72
CA ARG A 80 2.51 14.42 8.65
C ARG A 80 3.63 13.39 8.52
N VAL A 81 4.01 13.00 7.32
CA VAL A 81 5.12 12.05 7.08
C VAL A 81 6.43 12.63 7.64
N ARG A 82 6.71 13.90 7.39
CA ARG A 82 7.90 14.58 7.94
C ARG A 82 7.91 14.59 9.46
N ALA A 83 6.78 14.90 10.08
CA ALA A 83 6.64 14.89 11.54
C ALA A 83 6.86 13.50 12.14
N CYS A 84 6.28 12.47 11.54
CA CYS A 84 6.48 11.09 11.96
C CYS A 84 7.93 10.64 11.80
N SER A 85 8.58 11.00 10.70
CA SER A 85 9.99 10.68 10.44
C SER A 85 10.91 11.34 11.48
N ALA A 86 10.68 12.63 11.79
CA ALA A 86 11.43 13.34 12.82
C ALA A 86 11.26 12.70 14.21
N LEU A 87 10.02 12.28 14.53
CA LEU A 87 9.74 11.61 15.81
C LEU A 87 10.46 10.26 15.91
N LEU A 88 10.50 9.48 14.85
CA LEU A 88 11.23 8.22 14.81
C LEU A 88 12.74 8.43 14.93
N ALA A 89 13.29 9.44 14.26
CA ALA A 89 14.71 9.78 14.33
C ALA A 89 15.13 10.19 15.76
N SER A 90 14.27 10.90 16.50
CA SER A 90 14.54 11.32 17.87
C SER A 90 14.59 10.17 18.90
N ARG A 91 14.08 8.99 18.51
CA ARG A 91 14.06 7.79 19.38
C ARG A 91 15.24 6.84 19.17
N ARG A 92 16.14 7.15 18.28
CA ARG A 92 17.32 6.34 17.96
C ARG A 92 18.52 6.72 18.82
#